data_c0426e66aefa20492720e53541dc4243
#
_entry.id   c0426e66aefa20492720e53541dc4243
#
_cell.length_a   1.000
_cell.length_b   1.000
_cell.length_c   1.000
_cell.angle_alpha   90.00
_cell.angle_beta   90.00
_cell.angle_gamma   90.00
#
_symmetry.space_group_name_H-M   'P 1'
#
loop_
_entity.id
_entity.type
_entity.pdbx_description
1 polymer ?
#
loop_
_entity_poly.entity_id
_entity_poly.type
_entity_poly.pdbx_seq_one_letter_code
_entity_poly.pdbx_strand_id
1 'polypeptide(L)'
;MNKLYFGDNLEVLRDHIRAETVDLIYLDPPFNSNAGYNVLFKHSSVKGVGAQAEAFRDTWEWGDAAERAYDAVREQGGDTAIILSGFRRWMGENAMMAYLAMMSVRLLEMHAALKPTGSIYLHCDSTASHYLKIILDSIFGHRQFLNEIIWKRTGAHSDAKRYGRITDTILFYSKTSTYTFNQQYTEYDPAYIAERYRYVDDITNRLFWPNTMTAAGPGPKRVFRGQEMPPPPNTHWRYSQSEIGRMENEGRIYYSSSGMPYVKSFLDERKGKAVQNLWTDIVMSKTGAERLGYPTQKPTALLNRIIASSSNPGDVVLDPFCGCGTTIDSAEALNREWIGIDVTHYAVTLIERRLAAFHPAAQYAVTGRPTDLAGAIDLANRDKHQFEWWAAWRLGAQRYKEAKKGSDRGIDGRVVFKNGPYGEGLLVISVKGGENVGVGMVRDLRGVIEREDAEMGVLITLAETTRPMISEAAAAGFVKKSAHGVLPRIQLVTVEDMLSGRLPRLPYVPGEAPASHRPPKAKGRRTETDRRQLEILFPVDGGKREQQAEFLDPRFVNFG
;
A
#
# COMPACT_ATOMS: atom_id res chain seq x y z
N MET A 1 -19.59 -8.77 -3.39
CA MET A 1 -19.80 -7.51 -2.62
C MET A 1 -18.56 -7.23 -1.81
N ASN A 2 -17.97 -6.06 -1.99
CA ASN A 2 -16.73 -5.64 -1.35
C ASN A 2 -16.87 -5.50 0.17
N LYS A 3 -15.83 -5.88 0.93
CA LYS A 3 -15.86 -5.88 2.39
C LYS A 3 -14.59 -5.30 2.98
N LEU A 4 -14.76 -4.45 3.97
CA LEU A 4 -13.67 -3.89 4.77
C LEU A 4 -13.87 -4.27 6.23
N TYR A 5 -12.92 -4.99 6.80
CA TYR A 5 -12.98 -5.45 8.19
C TYR A 5 -12.04 -4.64 9.07
N PHE A 6 -12.55 -4.16 10.18
CA PHE A 6 -11.79 -3.64 11.31
C PHE A 6 -11.63 -4.75 12.37
N GLY A 7 -10.42 -5.26 12.58
CA GLY A 7 -10.17 -6.33 13.54
C GLY A 7 -8.87 -7.08 13.29
N ASP A 8 -8.56 -8.04 14.16
CA ASP A 8 -7.43 -8.97 13.94
C ASP A 8 -7.73 -9.86 12.72
N ASN A 9 -6.77 -9.91 11.81
CA ASN A 9 -6.96 -10.65 10.57
C ASN A 9 -7.06 -12.16 10.74
N LEU A 10 -6.49 -12.74 11.82
CA LEU A 10 -6.65 -14.17 12.10
C LEU A 10 -8.09 -14.51 12.48
N GLU A 11 -8.71 -13.69 13.33
CA GLU A 11 -10.12 -13.84 13.69
C GLU A 11 -11.02 -13.68 12.46
N VAL A 12 -10.79 -12.60 11.69
CA VAL A 12 -11.58 -12.34 10.47
C VAL A 12 -11.43 -13.47 9.43
N LEU A 13 -10.21 -13.98 9.23
CA LEU A 13 -9.95 -15.10 8.32
C LEU A 13 -10.73 -16.35 8.71
N ARG A 14 -10.80 -16.68 10.01
CA ARG A 14 -11.51 -17.85 10.53
C ARG A 14 -13.01 -17.70 10.50
N ASP A 15 -13.51 -16.55 10.94
CA ASP A 15 -14.95 -16.37 11.21
C ASP A 15 -15.73 -15.87 9.99
N HIS A 16 -15.07 -15.16 9.06
CA HIS A 16 -15.75 -14.44 8.00
C HIS A 16 -15.30 -14.78 6.58
N ILE A 17 -14.14 -15.43 6.41
CA ILE A 17 -13.64 -15.80 5.09
C ILE A 17 -13.83 -17.31 4.89
N ARG A 18 -14.67 -17.67 3.93
CA ARG A 18 -14.91 -19.07 3.60
C ARG A 18 -13.73 -19.67 2.83
N ALA A 19 -13.50 -20.95 3.04
CA ALA A 19 -12.52 -21.69 2.26
C ALA A 19 -12.82 -21.61 0.75
N GLU A 20 -11.78 -21.54 -0.04
CA GLU A 20 -11.82 -21.58 -1.52
C GLU A 20 -12.70 -20.49 -2.17
N THR A 21 -12.69 -19.27 -1.59
CA THR A 21 -13.46 -18.14 -2.13
C THR A 21 -12.62 -17.01 -2.69
N VAL A 22 -11.31 -17.02 -2.45
CA VAL A 22 -10.38 -15.94 -2.81
C VAL A 22 -9.53 -16.35 -4.02
N ASP A 23 -9.43 -15.49 -5.01
CA ASP A 23 -8.63 -15.71 -6.23
C ASP A 23 -7.19 -15.25 -6.07
N LEU A 24 -6.98 -14.14 -5.38
CA LEU A 24 -5.67 -13.54 -5.19
C LEU A 24 -5.52 -13.01 -3.76
N ILE A 25 -4.42 -13.34 -3.12
CA ILE A 25 -4.00 -12.71 -1.87
C ILE A 25 -2.73 -11.90 -2.12
N TYR A 26 -2.75 -10.63 -1.75
CA TYR A 26 -1.57 -9.82 -1.57
C TYR A 26 -1.46 -9.42 -0.10
N LEU A 27 -0.29 -9.59 0.48
CA LEU A 27 -0.06 -9.16 1.86
C LEU A 27 1.29 -8.47 2.01
N ASP A 28 1.29 -7.38 2.78
CA ASP A 28 2.44 -6.57 3.16
C ASP A 28 2.49 -6.45 4.70
N PRO A 29 2.79 -7.57 5.40
CA PRO A 29 2.79 -7.59 6.85
C PRO A 29 3.91 -6.72 7.42
N PRO A 30 3.84 -6.30 8.69
CA PRO A 30 4.97 -5.69 9.39
C PRO A 30 6.21 -6.58 9.28
N PHE A 31 7.40 -6.00 8.98
CA PHE A 31 8.61 -6.77 8.63
C PHE A 31 9.48 -7.15 9.83
N ASN A 32 9.05 -6.83 11.07
CA ASN A 32 9.87 -6.96 12.28
C ASN A 32 11.17 -6.13 12.19
N SER A 33 11.06 -4.92 11.64
CA SER A 33 12.20 -4.02 11.44
C SER A 33 12.61 -3.24 12.69
N ASN A 34 11.94 -3.47 13.84
CA ASN A 34 12.08 -2.71 15.09
C ASN A 34 11.80 -1.19 14.93
N ALA A 35 11.02 -0.82 13.94
CA ALA A 35 10.64 0.57 13.67
C ALA A 35 9.21 0.85 14.14
N GLY A 36 9.03 1.89 14.94
CA GLY A 36 7.71 2.48 15.18
C GLY A 36 7.33 3.35 13.99
N TYR A 37 6.30 2.98 13.26
CA TYR A 37 5.83 3.75 12.11
C TYR A 37 4.80 4.78 12.56
N ASN A 38 5.14 6.06 12.37
CA ASN A 38 4.31 7.19 12.75
C ASN A 38 3.87 7.99 11.52
N VAL A 39 2.62 8.38 11.47
CA VAL A 39 2.08 9.29 10.45
C VAL A 39 2.25 10.72 10.91
N LEU A 40 2.93 11.53 10.09
CA LEU A 40 3.11 12.96 10.33
C LEU A 40 1.96 13.75 9.66
N PHE A 41 1.11 14.36 10.46
CA PHE A 41 0.13 15.33 9.98
C PHE A 41 0.77 16.72 9.90
N LYS A 42 1.00 17.23 8.70
CA LYS A 42 1.48 18.60 8.50
C LYS A 42 0.31 19.58 8.58
N HIS A 43 0.18 20.29 9.70
CA HIS A 43 -0.63 21.50 9.77
C HIS A 43 0.21 22.72 9.42
N SER A 44 -0.29 23.55 8.51
CA SER A 44 0.45 24.63 7.88
C SER A 44 0.51 25.96 8.64
N SER A 45 -0.13 26.10 9.80
CA SER A 45 -0.29 27.41 10.44
C SER A 45 0.00 27.50 11.94
N VAL A 46 0.01 26.42 12.68
CA VAL A 46 0.32 26.46 14.13
C VAL A 46 1.76 26.01 14.37
N LYS A 47 2.63 26.93 14.80
CA LYS A 47 4.01 26.63 15.18
C LYS A 47 4.02 25.61 16.32
N GLY A 48 4.61 24.44 16.07
CA GLY A 48 4.88 23.39 17.07
C GLY A 48 3.90 22.22 17.11
N VAL A 49 2.86 22.18 16.28
CA VAL A 49 1.89 21.08 16.27
C VAL A 49 2.08 20.17 15.05
N GLY A 50 3.09 19.32 15.10
CA GLY A 50 3.18 18.13 14.26
C GLY A 50 2.43 16.99 14.96
N ALA A 51 1.15 16.76 14.63
CA ALA A 51 0.45 15.59 15.15
C ALA A 51 1.04 14.35 14.49
N GLN A 52 1.57 13.45 15.32
CA GLN A 52 2.13 12.17 14.91
C GLN A 52 1.23 11.06 15.44
N ALA A 53 0.62 10.26 14.57
CA ALA A 53 -0.11 9.06 14.97
C ALA A 53 0.74 7.83 14.71
N GLU A 54 0.82 6.94 15.68
CA GLU A 54 1.41 5.61 15.46
C GLU A 54 0.47 4.81 14.56
N ALA A 55 0.91 4.50 13.35
CA ALA A 55 0.10 3.72 12.41
C ALA A 55 0.06 2.25 12.87
N PHE A 56 1.22 1.70 13.23
CA PHE A 56 1.37 0.37 13.82
C PHE A 56 2.78 0.22 14.43
N ARG A 57 2.96 -0.78 15.30
CA ARG A 57 4.28 -1.18 15.81
C ARG A 57 4.79 -2.36 15.01
N ASP A 58 5.98 -2.21 14.46
CA ASP A 58 6.71 -3.28 13.80
C ASP A 58 7.72 -3.92 14.77
N THR A 59 7.25 -4.18 16.00
CA THR A 59 8.03 -4.84 17.05
C THR A 59 7.24 -6.04 17.56
N TRP A 60 7.90 -7.18 17.53
CA TRP A 60 7.33 -8.44 17.97
C TRP A 60 8.06 -8.90 19.23
N GLU A 61 7.33 -9.39 20.19
CA GLU A 61 7.88 -9.95 21.42
C GLU A 61 7.29 -11.34 21.62
N TRP A 62 8.13 -12.26 22.10
CA TRP A 62 7.63 -13.57 22.48
C TRP A 62 6.82 -13.43 23.76
N GLY A 63 5.56 -13.75 23.70
CA GLY A 63 4.60 -13.68 24.79
C GLY A 63 3.39 -14.55 24.50
N ASP A 64 2.34 -14.46 25.32
CA ASP A 64 1.17 -15.33 25.27
C ASP A 64 0.53 -15.44 23.86
N ALA A 65 0.50 -14.35 23.10
CA ALA A 65 -0.06 -14.38 21.75
C ALA A 65 0.80 -15.20 20.78
N ALA A 66 2.13 -15.06 20.87
CA ALA A 66 3.05 -15.83 20.04
C ALA A 66 3.07 -17.31 20.45
N GLU A 67 3.00 -17.61 21.75
CA GLU A 67 2.88 -18.98 22.27
C GLU A 67 1.60 -19.65 21.76
N ARG A 68 0.44 -18.98 21.90
CA ARG A 68 -0.83 -19.51 21.36
C ARG A 68 -0.79 -19.74 19.85
N ALA A 69 -0.17 -18.84 19.09
CA ALA A 69 -0.03 -19.00 17.65
C ALA A 69 0.87 -20.19 17.30
N TYR A 70 1.98 -20.35 18.04
CA TYR A 70 2.89 -21.49 17.90
C TYR A 70 2.19 -22.81 18.23
N ASP A 71 1.45 -22.87 19.35
CA ASP A 71 0.72 -24.07 19.77
C ASP A 71 -0.37 -24.44 18.75
N ALA A 72 -1.11 -23.48 18.23
CA ALA A 72 -2.12 -23.71 17.19
C ALA A 72 -1.52 -24.36 15.93
N VAL A 73 -0.34 -23.90 15.47
CA VAL A 73 0.36 -24.53 14.34
C VAL A 73 0.85 -25.92 14.69
N ARG A 74 1.34 -26.12 15.91
CA ARG A 74 1.82 -27.43 16.38
C ARG A 74 0.69 -28.46 16.49
N GLU A 75 -0.47 -28.05 17.00
CA GLU A 75 -1.67 -28.88 17.12
C GLU A 75 -2.23 -29.29 15.74
N GLN A 76 -2.16 -28.40 14.76
CA GLN A 76 -2.54 -28.71 13.38
C GLN A 76 -1.59 -29.75 12.76
N GLY A 77 -0.32 -29.78 13.19
CA GLY A 77 0.67 -30.75 12.71
C GLY A 77 1.20 -30.44 11.30
N GLY A 78 1.73 -31.48 10.65
CA GLY A 78 2.28 -31.38 9.29
C GLY A 78 3.67 -30.72 9.21
N ASP A 79 4.11 -30.45 7.97
CA ASP A 79 5.45 -29.92 7.69
C ASP A 79 5.67 -28.54 8.32
N THR A 80 4.64 -27.69 8.39
CA THR A 80 4.72 -26.37 9.00
C THR A 80 5.02 -26.46 10.50
N ALA A 81 4.42 -27.38 11.22
CA ALA A 81 4.68 -27.61 12.63
C ALA A 81 6.12 -28.10 12.88
N ILE A 82 6.64 -28.98 12.00
CA ILE A 82 8.02 -29.48 12.06
C ILE A 82 9.02 -28.34 11.84
N ILE A 83 8.83 -27.54 10.80
CA ILE A 83 9.71 -26.41 10.45
C ILE A 83 9.69 -25.35 11.56
N LEU A 84 8.50 -24.97 12.03
CA LEU A 84 8.36 -23.95 13.07
C LEU A 84 8.98 -24.39 14.40
N SER A 85 8.84 -25.68 14.76
CA SER A 85 9.51 -26.27 15.92
C SER A 85 11.03 -26.32 15.77
N GLY A 86 11.53 -26.59 14.57
CA GLY A 86 12.94 -26.49 14.23
C GLY A 86 13.48 -25.07 14.40
N PHE A 87 12.76 -24.07 13.94
CA PHE A 87 13.12 -22.65 14.11
C PHE A 87 13.16 -22.25 15.59
N ARG A 88 12.13 -22.61 16.39
CA ARG A 88 12.12 -22.33 17.82
C ARG A 88 13.31 -22.96 18.55
N ARG A 89 13.64 -24.21 18.22
CA ARG A 89 14.79 -24.91 18.80
C ARG A 89 16.12 -24.25 18.44
N TRP A 90 16.24 -23.73 17.21
CA TRP A 90 17.47 -23.14 16.72
C TRP A 90 17.67 -21.69 17.19
N MET A 91 16.66 -20.82 17.02
CA MET A 91 16.80 -19.38 17.28
C MET A 91 16.29 -18.96 18.66
N GLY A 92 15.60 -19.83 19.39
CA GLY A 92 14.98 -19.53 20.70
C GLY A 92 13.76 -18.62 20.58
N GLU A 93 13.29 -18.15 21.71
CA GLU A 93 12.11 -17.31 21.86
C GLU A 93 12.49 -15.83 21.73
N ASN A 94 12.62 -15.37 20.51
CA ASN A 94 12.98 -14.00 20.18
C ASN A 94 11.93 -13.33 19.27
N ALA A 95 12.14 -12.06 18.96
CA ALA A 95 11.22 -11.28 18.13
C ALA A 95 10.94 -11.92 16.75
N MET A 96 11.96 -12.52 16.10
CA MET A 96 11.78 -13.18 14.82
C MET A 96 10.93 -14.44 14.96
N MET A 97 11.15 -15.23 16.01
CA MET A 97 10.36 -16.44 16.25
C MET A 97 8.89 -16.11 16.56
N ALA A 98 8.64 -15.05 17.34
CA ALA A 98 7.30 -14.55 17.59
C ALA A 98 6.60 -14.13 16.29
N TYR A 99 7.30 -13.39 15.44
CA TYR A 99 6.82 -13.00 14.12
C TYR A 99 6.48 -14.21 13.24
N LEU A 100 7.38 -15.21 13.17
CA LEU A 100 7.17 -16.40 12.36
C LEU A 100 6.00 -17.26 12.85
N ALA A 101 5.81 -17.39 14.17
CA ALA A 101 4.64 -18.08 14.73
C ALA A 101 3.34 -17.38 14.37
N MET A 102 3.28 -16.06 14.55
CA MET A 102 2.12 -15.23 14.22
C MET A 102 1.80 -15.23 12.71
N MET A 103 2.82 -15.25 11.85
CA MET A 103 2.62 -15.33 10.40
C MET A 103 2.20 -16.73 9.95
N SER A 104 2.78 -17.79 10.52
CA SER A 104 2.48 -19.19 10.12
C SER A 104 1.01 -19.52 10.27
N VAL A 105 0.39 -19.21 11.41
CA VAL A 105 -1.02 -19.48 11.64
C VAL A 105 -1.93 -18.72 10.66
N ARG A 106 -1.57 -17.49 10.31
CA ARG A 106 -2.31 -16.67 9.33
C ARG A 106 -2.15 -17.19 7.90
N LEU A 107 -0.94 -17.60 7.52
CA LEU A 107 -0.67 -18.16 6.20
C LEU A 107 -1.41 -19.47 5.95
N LEU A 108 -1.60 -20.29 7.00
CA LEU A 108 -2.43 -21.51 6.94
C LEU A 108 -3.90 -21.17 6.63
N GLU A 109 -4.47 -20.18 7.30
CA GLU A 109 -5.84 -19.72 7.04
C GLU A 109 -5.97 -19.08 5.64
N MET A 110 -4.97 -18.32 5.20
CA MET A 110 -4.93 -17.75 3.84
C MET A 110 -4.85 -18.85 2.77
N HIS A 111 -4.07 -19.90 3.00
CA HIS A 111 -4.04 -21.06 2.09
C HIS A 111 -5.40 -21.74 1.99
N ALA A 112 -6.10 -21.89 3.11
CA ALA A 112 -7.46 -22.44 3.12
C ALA A 112 -8.46 -21.54 2.35
N ALA A 113 -8.34 -20.23 2.49
CA ALA A 113 -9.21 -19.24 1.83
C ALA A 113 -9.02 -19.18 0.30
N LEU A 114 -7.83 -19.50 -0.21
CA LEU A 114 -7.54 -19.48 -1.65
C LEU A 114 -8.30 -20.55 -2.42
N LYS A 115 -8.85 -20.20 -3.58
CA LYS A 115 -9.34 -21.16 -4.57
C LYS A 115 -8.21 -22.05 -5.08
N PRO A 116 -8.47 -23.24 -5.64
CA PRO A 116 -7.45 -24.09 -6.26
C PRO A 116 -6.62 -23.37 -7.34
N THR A 117 -7.22 -22.42 -8.07
CA THR A 117 -6.56 -21.58 -9.08
C THR A 117 -5.95 -20.31 -8.54
N GLY A 118 -6.07 -20.08 -7.23
CA GLY A 118 -5.66 -18.84 -6.58
C GLY A 118 -4.16 -18.74 -6.34
N SER A 119 -3.71 -17.51 -6.12
CA SER A 119 -2.30 -17.17 -5.93
C SER A 119 -2.10 -16.25 -4.72
N ILE A 120 -0.90 -16.30 -4.13
CA ILE A 120 -0.50 -15.43 -3.03
C ILE A 120 0.81 -14.71 -3.34
N TYR A 121 0.86 -13.42 -3.02
CA TYR A 121 2.04 -12.57 -3.10
C TYR A 121 2.37 -12.05 -1.71
N LEU A 122 3.44 -12.54 -1.11
CA LEU A 122 3.92 -12.07 0.19
C LEU A 122 5.07 -11.10 0.00
N HIS A 123 4.84 -9.85 0.37
CA HIS A 123 5.82 -8.78 0.32
C HIS A 123 6.60 -8.74 1.63
N CYS A 124 7.91 -8.74 1.56
CA CYS A 124 8.79 -8.71 2.73
C CYS A 124 10.15 -8.07 2.41
N ASP A 125 10.86 -7.70 3.46
CA ASP A 125 12.25 -7.27 3.35
C ASP A 125 13.23 -8.45 3.55
N SER A 126 14.51 -8.20 3.35
CA SER A 126 15.56 -9.21 3.53
C SER A 126 15.75 -9.70 4.96
N THR A 127 15.07 -9.12 5.96
CA THR A 127 15.16 -9.55 7.36
C THR A 127 14.40 -10.86 7.58
N ALA A 128 13.22 -10.99 6.99
CA ALA A 128 12.32 -12.12 7.18
C ALA A 128 12.15 -13.02 5.95
N SER A 129 12.48 -12.54 4.74
CA SER A 129 12.14 -13.20 3.48
C SER A 129 12.56 -14.69 3.40
N HIS A 130 13.78 -15.01 3.86
CA HIS A 130 14.28 -16.38 3.80
C HIS A 130 13.53 -17.34 4.73
N TYR A 131 13.16 -16.90 5.92
CA TYR A 131 12.37 -17.71 6.87
C TYR A 131 10.93 -17.88 6.38
N LEU A 132 10.33 -16.81 5.88
CA LEU A 132 8.98 -16.83 5.31
C LEU A 132 8.91 -17.72 4.07
N LYS A 133 9.98 -17.75 3.25
CA LYS A 133 10.08 -18.67 2.10
C LYS A 133 9.98 -20.13 2.53
N ILE A 134 10.69 -20.51 3.60
CA ILE A 134 10.66 -21.88 4.12
C ILE A 134 9.28 -22.23 4.69
N ILE A 135 8.64 -21.29 5.41
CA ILE A 135 7.27 -21.48 5.91
C ILE A 135 6.28 -21.63 4.75
N LEU A 136 6.36 -20.78 3.72
CA LEU A 136 5.50 -20.91 2.54
C LEU A 136 5.72 -22.24 1.80
N ASP A 137 6.97 -22.73 1.71
CA ASP A 137 7.25 -24.06 1.16
C ASP A 137 6.57 -25.18 1.96
N SER A 138 6.50 -25.05 3.29
CA SER A 138 5.85 -26.05 4.14
C SER A 138 4.32 -26.03 4.06
N ILE A 139 3.73 -24.88 3.69
CA ILE A 139 2.26 -24.69 3.58
C ILE A 139 1.76 -24.98 2.16
N PHE A 140 2.40 -24.40 1.15
CA PHE A 140 1.98 -24.50 -0.26
C PHE A 140 2.66 -25.66 -1.00
N GLY A 141 3.80 -26.15 -0.48
CA GLY A 141 4.69 -27.05 -1.19
C GLY A 141 5.72 -26.30 -2.05
N HIS A 142 6.98 -26.73 -2.03
CA HIS A 142 8.06 -26.07 -2.77
C HIS A 142 7.85 -26.00 -4.29
N ARG A 143 7.05 -26.92 -4.86
CA ARG A 143 6.71 -26.96 -6.29
C ARG A 143 5.74 -25.86 -6.70
N GLN A 144 5.03 -25.27 -5.75
CA GLN A 144 4.09 -24.19 -5.99
C GLN A 144 4.75 -22.80 -5.92
N PHE A 145 6.04 -22.74 -5.61
CA PHE A 145 6.84 -21.54 -5.70
C PHE A 145 7.04 -21.15 -7.17
N LEU A 146 6.48 -20.00 -7.57
CA LEU A 146 6.54 -19.54 -8.95
C LEU A 146 7.72 -18.60 -9.18
N ASN A 147 7.85 -17.56 -8.37
CA ASN A 147 8.92 -16.58 -8.48
C ASN A 147 9.28 -15.90 -7.15
N GLU A 148 10.54 -15.55 -7.02
CA GLU A 148 10.99 -14.43 -6.20
C GLU A 148 11.05 -13.19 -7.09
N ILE A 149 10.24 -12.18 -6.76
CA ILE A 149 10.20 -10.91 -7.46
C ILE A 149 11.02 -9.92 -6.64
N ILE A 150 12.02 -9.32 -7.27
CA ILE A 150 12.86 -8.28 -6.66
C ILE A 150 12.34 -6.92 -7.14
N TRP A 151 11.76 -6.16 -6.22
CA TRP A 151 11.29 -4.81 -6.51
C TRP A 151 12.25 -3.75 -5.98
N LYS A 152 12.73 -2.89 -6.88
CA LYS A 152 13.57 -1.75 -6.52
C LYS A 152 12.70 -0.62 -5.94
N ARG A 153 12.70 -0.50 -4.60
CA ARG A 153 11.86 0.44 -3.86
C ARG A 153 12.40 1.87 -3.86
N THR A 154 13.73 2.04 -3.81
CA THR A 154 14.37 3.35 -3.65
C THR A 154 15.67 3.44 -4.43
N GLY A 155 16.22 4.66 -4.54
CA GLY A 155 17.51 4.91 -5.15
C GLY A 155 18.69 4.54 -4.25
N ALA A 156 19.91 4.76 -4.76
CA ALA A 156 21.15 4.53 -4.01
C ALA A 156 21.28 5.50 -2.81
N HIS A 157 21.93 5.02 -1.75
CA HIS A 157 22.33 5.78 -0.57
C HIS A 157 23.86 5.78 -0.45
N SER A 158 24.45 6.93 -0.14
CA SER A 158 25.91 7.12 -0.13
C SER A 158 26.56 6.97 1.25
N ASP A 159 25.77 6.82 2.30
CA ASP A 159 26.21 6.83 3.72
C ASP A 159 26.32 5.45 4.35
N ALA A 160 26.09 4.40 3.58
CA ALA A 160 26.08 3.03 4.09
C ALA A 160 27.49 2.42 4.19
N LYS A 161 27.80 1.80 5.34
CA LYS A 161 29.02 0.98 5.53
C LYS A 161 28.95 -0.41 4.84
N ARG A 162 27.86 -0.70 4.13
CA ARG A 162 27.56 -1.92 3.35
C ARG A 162 26.67 -1.55 2.19
N TYR A 163 26.40 -2.49 1.28
CA TYR A 163 25.44 -2.25 0.21
C TYR A 163 24.08 -1.83 0.78
N GLY A 164 23.52 -0.72 0.26
CA GLY A 164 22.24 -0.18 0.71
C GLY A 164 21.07 -1.13 0.40
N ARG A 165 20.13 -1.23 1.31
CA ARG A 165 18.89 -2.01 1.10
C ARG A 165 17.92 -1.18 0.24
N ILE A 166 18.03 -1.31 -1.07
CA ILE A 166 17.23 -0.55 -2.05
C ILE A 166 16.07 -1.37 -2.64
N THR A 167 15.99 -2.65 -2.30
CA THR A 167 15.00 -3.58 -2.82
C THR A 167 14.19 -4.23 -1.71
N ASP A 168 12.95 -4.60 -2.04
CA ASP A 168 12.13 -5.53 -1.28
C ASP A 168 11.91 -6.80 -2.11
N THR A 169 11.56 -7.89 -1.43
CA THR A 169 11.28 -9.21 -2.02
C THR A 169 9.77 -9.46 -1.98
N ILE A 170 9.22 -9.99 -3.07
CA ILE A 170 7.84 -10.45 -3.13
C ILE A 170 7.86 -11.93 -3.52
N LEU A 171 7.41 -12.79 -2.61
CA LEU A 171 7.34 -14.24 -2.82
C LEU A 171 6.00 -14.58 -3.47
N PHE A 172 6.05 -15.18 -4.65
CA PHE A 172 4.88 -15.52 -5.44
C PHE A 172 4.67 -17.04 -5.47
N TYR A 173 3.51 -17.46 -4.96
CA TYR A 173 3.07 -18.86 -4.93
C TYR A 173 1.68 -19.01 -5.56
N SER A 174 1.42 -20.18 -6.14
CA SER A 174 0.07 -20.65 -6.47
C SER A 174 -0.41 -21.69 -5.44
N LYS A 175 -1.73 -21.89 -5.32
CA LYS A 175 -2.27 -22.96 -4.46
C LYS A 175 -2.06 -24.35 -5.09
N THR A 176 -2.21 -24.45 -6.41
CA THR A 176 -2.00 -25.70 -7.17
C THR A 176 -1.17 -25.42 -8.42
N SER A 177 -0.89 -26.44 -9.22
CA SER A 177 -0.22 -26.30 -10.52
C SER A 177 -1.06 -25.60 -11.59
N THR A 178 -2.37 -25.44 -11.36
CA THR A 178 -3.29 -24.69 -12.25
C THR A 178 -3.62 -23.36 -11.60
N TYR A 179 -3.18 -22.26 -12.19
CA TYR A 179 -3.36 -20.92 -11.61
C TYR A 179 -3.59 -19.87 -12.71
N THR A 180 -4.21 -18.76 -12.31
CA THR A 180 -4.43 -17.61 -13.19
C THR A 180 -3.13 -16.83 -13.35
N PHE A 181 -2.66 -16.65 -14.59
CA PHE A 181 -1.53 -15.79 -14.91
C PHE A 181 -1.73 -15.07 -16.25
N ASN A 182 -1.83 -13.75 -16.20
CA ASN A 182 -1.96 -12.86 -17.34
C ASN A 182 -0.63 -12.14 -17.58
N GLN A 183 0.08 -12.47 -18.63
CA GLN A 183 1.38 -11.87 -18.92
C GLN A 183 1.25 -10.35 -19.05
N GLN A 184 2.00 -9.61 -18.23
CA GLN A 184 2.10 -8.15 -18.28
C GLN A 184 3.24 -7.73 -19.19
N TYR A 185 3.11 -6.53 -19.76
CA TYR A 185 4.09 -5.94 -20.67
C TYR A 185 4.40 -4.50 -20.24
N THR A 186 5.64 -4.10 -20.44
CA THR A 186 6.08 -2.70 -20.36
C THR A 186 6.39 -2.19 -21.76
N GLU A 187 6.40 -0.88 -21.92
CA GLU A 187 6.86 -0.26 -23.17
C GLU A 187 8.31 -0.66 -23.47
N TYR A 188 8.66 -0.70 -24.72
CA TYR A 188 10.04 -0.86 -25.12
C TYR A 188 10.83 0.42 -24.82
N ASP A 189 12.08 0.25 -24.40
CA ASP A 189 13.03 1.37 -24.30
C ASP A 189 13.16 2.07 -25.66
N PRO A 190 13.07 3.41 -25.74
CA PRO A 190 13.27 4.15 -26.97
C PRO A 190 14.58 3.81 -27.69
N ALA A 191 15.66 3.57 -26.96
CA ALA A 191 16.95 3.15 -27.54
C ALA A 191 16.83 1.77 -28.19
N TYR A 192 16.13 0.83 -27.57
CA TYR A 192 15.85 -0.49 -28.14
C TYR A 192 15.02 -0.39 -29.41
N ILE A 193 13.98 0.48 -29.42
CA ILE A 193 13.17 0.72 -30.63
C ILE A 193 14.05 1.27 -31.74
N ALA A 194 14.85 2.29 -31.48
CA ALA A 194 15.74 2.92 -32.45
C ALA A 194 16.80 1.95 -33.04
N GLU A 195 17.30 1.03 -32.20
CA GLU A 195 18.27 0.02 -32.61
C GLU A 195 17.63 -1.10 -33.44
N ARG A 196 16.49 -1.63 -32.97
CA ARG A 196 15.87 -2.85 -33.54
C ARG A 196 14.90 -2.57 -34.67
N TYR A 197 14.01 -1.58 -34.51
CA TYR A 197 12.92 -1.26 -35.44
C TYR A 197 13.29 -0.12 -36.40
N ARG A 198 14.49 -0.18 -36.95
CA ARG A 198 15.05 0.86 -37.82
C ARG A 198 14.58 0.79 -39.28
N TYR A 199 13.85 -0.25 -39.64
CA TYR A 199 13.32 -0.43 -41.02
C TYR A 199 11.90 0.09 -41.08
N VAL A 200 11.59 0.80 -42.17
CA VAL A 200 10.26 1.28 -42.49
C VAL A 200 9.71 0.46 -43.66
N ASP A 201 8.50 0.02 -43.54
CA ASP A 201 7.80 -0.67 -44.63
C ASP A 201 7.33 0.34 -45.67
N ASP A 202 7.78 0.17 -46.93
CA ASP A 202 7.53 1.12 -48.02
C ASP A 202 6.04 1.28 -48.39
N ILE A 203 5.21 0.28 -48.09
CA ILE A 203 3.78 0.27 -48.41
C ILE A 203 2.94 0.85 -47.27
N THR A 204 3.22 0.41 -46.03
CA THR A 204 2.39 0.72 -44.87
C THR A 204 2.97 1.83 -44.00
N ASN A 205 4.20 2.26 -44.26
CA ASN A 205 4.98 3.22 -43.44
C ASN A 205 5.14 2.80 -41.98
N ARG A 206 5.09 1.49 -41.68
CA ARG A 206 5.19 0.92 -40.35
C ARG A 206 6.64 0.56 -40.03
N LEU A 207 7.06 0.78 -38.78
CA LEU A 207 8.36 0.33 -38.31
C LEU A 207 8.38 -1.18 -38.09
N PHE A 208 9.43 -1.84 -38.58
CA PHE A 208 9.61 -3.28 -38.41
C PHE A 208 11.06 -3.68 -38.14
N TRP A 209 11.21 -4.87 -37.58
CA TRP A 209 12.46 -5.57 -37.43
C TRP A 209 12.47 -6.82 -38.34
N PRO A 210 13.53 -7.02 -39.15
CA PRO A 210 13.70 -8.23 -39.95
C PRO A 210 14.02 -9.43 -39.05
N ASN A 211 13.05 -10.32 -38.87
CA ASN A 211 13.24 -11.52 -38.05
C ASN A 211 13.63 -12.71 -38.96
N THR A 212 14.59 -13.54 -38.48
CA THR A 212 15.08 -14.67 -39.28
C THR A 212 13.98 -15.71 -39.57
N MET A 213 13.99 -16.23 -40.80
CA MET A 213 13.11 -17.31 -41.22
C MET A 213 13.73 -18.70 -41.07
N THR A 214 14.93 -18.79 -40.48
CA THR A 214 15.67 -20.05 -40.32
C THR A 214 15.78 -20.50 -38.88
N ALA A 215 15.93 -21.80 -38.66
CA ALA A 215 16.26 -22.43 -37.39
C ALA A 215 17.36 -23.46 -37.56
N ALA A 216 18.00 -23.90 -36.47
CA ALA A 216 19.08 -24.90 -36.52
C ALA A 216 18.59 -26.28 -36.98
N GLY A 217 19.41 -26.97 -37.75
CA GLY A 217 19.16 -28.31 -38.25
C GLY A 217 18.92 -28.34 -39.78
N PRO A 218 19.11 -29.47 -40.45
CA PRO A 218 18.93 -29.60 -41.89
C PRO A 218 17.45 -29.50 -42.28
N GLY A 219 17.18 -29.01 -43.50
CA GLY A 219 15.82 -28.95 -44.05
C GLY A 219 15.77 -28.76 -45.55
N PRO A 220 14.59 -28.94 -46.14
CA PRO A 220 14.43 -28.83 -47.59
C PRO A 220 14.48 -27.37 -48.07
N LYS A 221 14.76 -27.22 -49.36
CA LYS A 221 14.59 -25.95 -50.06
C LYS A 221 13.13 -25.47 -49.98
N ARG A 222 12.91 -24.17 -50.11
CA ARG A 222 11.59 -23.53 -50.26
C ARG A 222 11.60 -22.56 -51.42
N VAL A 223 10.43 -22.28 -51.94
CA VAL A 223 10.24 -21.31 -53.04
C VAL A 223 9.94 -19.95 -52.44
N PHE A 224 10.73 -18.96 -52.85
CA PHE A 224 10.55 -17.53 -52.52
C PHE A 224 10.53 -16.75 -53.85
N ARG A 225 9.54 -15.90 -54.07
CA ARG A 225 9.35 -15.13 -55.33
C ARG A 225 9.43 -16.02 -56.57
N GLY A 226 8.92 -17.25 -56.49
CA GLY A 226 8.95 -18.20 -57.60
C GLY A 226 10.29 -18.91 -57.82
N GLN A 227 11.31 -18.67 -56.98
CA GLN A 227 12.64 -19.30 -57.09
C GLN A 227 12.91 -20.23 -55.91
N GLU A 228 13.44 -21.42 -56.19
CA GLU A 228 13.91 -22.33 -55.15
C GLU A 228 15.13 -21.77 -54.43
N MET A 229 15.06 -21.68 -53.11
CA MET A 229 16.14 -21.22 -52.24
C MET A 229 16.49 -22.28 -51.21
N PRO A 230 17.75 -22.76 -51.14
CA PRO A 230 18.21 -23.62 -50.04
C PRO A 230 18.33 -22.80 -48.76
N PRO A 231 18.09 -23.41 -47.57
CA PRO A 231 18.41 -22.74 -46.32
C PRO A 231 19.93 -22.57 -46.19
N PRO A 232 20.42 -21.61 -45.42
CA PRO A 232 21.84 -21.48 -45.05
C PRO A 232 22.40 -22.77 -44.41
N PRO A 233 23.70 -23.03 -44.51
CA PRO A 233 24.32 -24.23 -43.97
C PRO A 233 23.93 -24.48 -42.49
N ASN A 234 23.65 -25.74 -42.17
CA ASN A 234 23.22 -26.19 -40.83
C ASN A 234 21.91 -25.55 -40.31
N THR A 235 21.06 -25.07 -41.22
CA THR A 235 19.73 -24.52 -40.88
C THR A 235 18.62 -25.12 -41.73
N HIS A 236 17.38 -24.86 -41.33
CA HIS A 236 16.17 -25.11 -42.12
C HIS A 236 15.24 -23.90 -42.11
N TRP A 237 14.35 -23.83 -43.09
CA TRP A 237 13.28 -22.83 -43.14
C TRP A 237 12.21 -23.17 -42.10
N ARG A 238 11.91 -22.26 -41.19
CA ARG A 238 10.95 -22.44 -40.09
C ARG A 238 9.51 -22.56 -40.54
N TYR A 239 9.20 -22.09 -41.76
CA TYR A 239 7.85 -21.99 -42.27
C TYR A 239 7.62 -23.00 -43.40
N SER A 240 6.38 -23.48 -43.47
CA SER A 240 5.93 -24.31 -44.60
C SER A 240 5.85 -23.49 -45.87
N GLN A 241 5.80 -24.15 -47.04
CA GLN A 241 5.68 -23.44 -48.33
C GLN A 241 4.39 -22.63 -48.43
N SER A 242 3.29 -23.13 -47.88
CA SER A 242 2.00 -22.43 -47.84
C SER A 242 2.05 -21.16 -47.00
N GLU A 243 2.73 -21.21 -45.83
CA GLU A 243 2.92 -20.04 -44.98
C GLU A 243 3.80 -18.99 -45.66
N ILE A 244 4.87 -19.40 -46.31
CA ILE A 244 5.73 -18.50 -47.10
C ILE A 244 4.91 -17.79 -48.17
N GLY A 245 4.12 -18.52 -48.98
CA GLY A 245 3.28 -17.93 -49.99
C GLY A 245 2.25 -16.95 -49.44
N ARG A 246 1.64 -17.27 -48.31
CA ARG A 246 0.74 -16.34 -47.59
C ARG A 246 1.45 -15.07 -47.16
N MET A 247 2.63 -15.19 -46.50
CA MET A 247 3.41 -14.04 -46.05
C MET A 247 3.92 -13.17 -47.20
N GLU A 248 4.23 -13.75 -48.37
CA GLU A 248 4.58 -12.99 -49.58
C GLU A 248 3.39 -12.17 -50.08
N ASN A 249 2.21 -12.80 -50.20
CA ASN A 249 0.98 -12.12 -50.63
C ASN A 249 0.55 -11.00 -49.68
N GLU A 250 0.80 -11.17 -48.38
CA GLU A 250 0.55 -10.17 -47.33
C GLU A 250 1.65 -9.08 -47.26
N GLY A 251 2.70 -9.16 -48.09
CA GLY A 251 3.84 -8.23 -48.05
C GLY A 251 4.67 -8.31 -46.78
N ARG A 252 4.63 -9.43 -46.06
CA ARG A 252 5.29 -9.62 -44.75
C ARG A 252 6.74 -10.13 -44.84
N ILE A 253 7.25 -10.37 -46.06
CA ILE A 253 8.65 -10.78 -46.27
C ILE A 253 9.47 -9.56 -46.71
N TYR A 254 10.56 -9.32 -45.97
CA TYR A 254 11.62 -8.38 -46.33
C TYR A 254 12.79 -9.17 -46.91
N TYR A 255 13.33 -8.72 -48.03
CA TYR A 255 14.53 -9.30 -48.65
C TYR A 255 15.71 -8.36 -48.41
N SER A 256 16.79 -8.87 -47.80
CA SER A 256 18.02 -8.10 -47.67
C SER A 256 18.67 -7.78 -48.99
N SER A 257 19.72 -6.94 -49.00
CA SER A 257 20.52 -6.65 -50.20
C SER A 257 21.17 -7.91 -50.80
N SER A 258 21.41 -8.95 -49.98
CA SER A 258 21.89 -10.26 -50.47
C SER A 258 20.78 -11.19 -50.93
N GLY A 259 19.52 -10.75 -50.96
CA GLY A 259 18.36 -11.55 -51.34
C GLY A 259 17.83 -12.49 -50.25
N MET A 260 18.40 -12.47 -49.05
CA MET A 260 17.95 -13.33 -47.94
C MET A 260 16.60 -12.87 -47.40
N PRO A 261 15.62 -13.79 -47.27
CA PRO A 261 14.30 -13.46 -46.78
C PRO A 261 14.25 -13.39 -45.24
N TYR A 262 13.50 -12.42 -44.73
CA TYR A 262 13.19 -12.20 -43.32
C TYR A 262 11.71 -11.88 -43.15
N VAL A 263 11.11 -12.26 -42.02
CA VAL A 263 9.76 -11.85 -41.67
C VAL A 263 9.78 -10.44 -41.09
N LYS A 264 8.93 -9.55 -41.64
CA LYS A 264 8.70 -8.23 -41.07
C LYS A 264 7.95 -8.37 -39.76
N SER A 265 8.63 -8.08 -38.63
CA SER A 265 8.04 -8.07 -37.31
C SER A 265 7.71 -6.63 -36.95
N PHE A 266 6.46 -6.22 -37.13
CA PHE A 266 6.03 -4.84 -36.95
C PHE A 266 5.99 -4.46 -35.44
N LEU A 267 6.41 -3.23 -35.15
CA LEU A 267 6.45 -2.71 -33.77
C LEU A 267 5.05 -2.63 -33.15
N ASP A 268 4.10 -2.13 -33.89
CA ASP A 268 2.70 -1.92 -33.48
C ASP A 268 1.89 -3.23 -33.30
N GLU A 269 2.41 -4.34 -33.75
CA GLU A 269 1.85 -5.69 -33.49
C GLU A 269 2.41 -6.28 -32.18
N ARG A 270 3.36 -5.61 -31.52
CA ARG A 270 3.98 -6.09 -30.30
C ARG A 270 3.36 -5.46 -29.08
N LYS A 271 3.07 -6.27 -28.08
CA LYS A 271 2.51 -5.82 -26.80
C LYS A 271 3.51 -5.08 -25.90
N GLY A 272 4.79 -5.03 -26.31
CA GLY A 272 5.89 -4.51 -25.50
C GLY A 272 6.82 -5.61 -24.99
N LYS A 273 7.66 -5.26 -24.02
CA LYS A 273 8.59 -6.18 -23.34
C LYS A 273 7.84 -6.92 -22.23
N ALA A 274 7.82 -8.25 -22.28
CA ALA A 274 7.22 -9.05 -21.22
C ALA A 274 7.90 -8.79 -19.87
N VAL A 275 7.11 -8.49 -18.85
CA VAL A 275 7.60 -8.27 -17.48
C VAL A 275 8.23 -9.55 -16.94
N GLN A 276 9.40 -9.41 -16.36
CA GLN A 276 10.14 -10.48 -15.67
C GLN A 276 10.09 -10.27 -14.15
N ASN A 277 10.87 -11.00 -13.38
CA ASN A 277 10.87 -10.96 -11.91
C ASN A 277 11.77 -9.87 -11.29
N LEU A 278 12.42 -9.02 -12.08
CA LEU A 278 13.17 -7.85 -11.61
C LEU A 278 12.41 -6.57 -12.00
N TRP A 279 11.83 -5.90 -11.00
CA TRP A 279 11.00 -4.70 -11.18
C TRP A 279 11.76 -3.44 -10.77
N THR A 280 12.24 -2.70 -11.75
CA THR A 280 13.00 -1.46 -11.55
C THR A 280 12.26 -0.23 -12.09
N ASP A 281 11.17 -0.43 -12.79
CA ASP A 281 10.38 0.56 -13.50
C ASP A 281 9.26 1.17 -12.64
N ILE A 282 8.95 0.61 -11.47
CA ILE A 282 7.93 1.11 -10.55
C ILE A 282 8.60 1.83 -9.39
N VAL A 283 8.38 3.13 -9.29
CA VAL A 283 8.93 3.97 -8.22
C VAL A 283 7.82 4.78 -7.56
N MET A 284 7.83 4.86 -6.23
CA MET A 284 6.94 5.74 -5.49
C MET A 284 7.38 7.19 -5.68
N SER A 285 6.53 8.03 -6.26
CA SER A 285 6.78 9.47 -6.34
C SER A 285 6.83 10.09 -4.92
N LYS A 286 7.87 10.89 -4.65
CA LYS A 286 7.98 11.60 -3.36
C LYS A 286 6.97 12.74 -3.20
N THR A 287 6.41 13.24 -4.30
CA THR A 287 5.54 14.43 -4.36
C THR A 287 4.21 14.22 -5.10
N GLY A 288 3.93 13.00 -5.56
CA GLY A 288 2.73 12.67 -6.34
C GLY A 288 1.43 12.77 -5.51
N ALA A 289 0.32 13.05 -6.19
CA ALA A 289 -1.03 13.10 -5.61
C ALA A 289 -1.47 11.77 -4.97
N GLU A 290 -0.88 10.67 -5.39
CA GLU A 290 -1.08 9.32 -4.86
C GLU A 290 -0.67 9.18 -3.39
N ARG A 291 0.25 10.04 -2.90
CA ARG A 291 0.85 9.90 -1.59
C ARG A 291 -0.05 10.43 -0.48
N LEU A 292 -0.60 9.52 0.33
CA LEU A 292 -1.47 9.82 1.46
C LEU A 292 -0.73 10.16 2.76
N GLY A 293 0.61 10.06 2.78
CA GLY A 293 1.43 10.25 3.98
C GLY A 293 1.50 9.04 4.90
N TYR A 294 0.95 7.90 4.49
CA TYR A 294 1.09 6.63 5.23
C TYR A 294 2.52 6.08 5.06
N PRO A 295 3.22 5.69 6.16
CA PRO A 295 4.66 5.42 6.12
C PRO A 295 5.08 4.29 5.17
N THR A 296 4.26 3.24 5.08
CA THR A 296 4.54 2.01 4.31
C THR A 296 3.73 1.91 3.02
N GLN A 297 3.11 3.02 2.59
CA GLN A 297 2.32 3.03 1.36
C GLN A 297 3.11 2.51 0.17
N LYS A 298 2.55 1.53 -0.52
CA LYS A 298 3.08 1.01 -1.79
C LYS A 298 2.50 1.79 -2.97
N PRO A 299 3.22 1.90 -4.10
CA PRO A 299 2.70 2.55 -5.31
C PRO A 299 1.55 1.75 -5.92
N THR A 300 0.52 2.43 -6.41
CA THR A 300 -0.64 1.80 -7.08
C THR A 300 -0.20 0.97 -8.28
N ALA A 301 0.82 1.42 -9.03
CA ALA A 301 1.38 0.68 -10.16
C ALA A 301 1.89 -0.72 -9.78
N LEU A 302 2.42 -0.90 -8.56
CA LEU A 302 2.87 -2.20 -8.05
C LEU A 302 1.68 -3.16 -7.90
N LEU A 303 0.63 -2.68 -7.24
CA LEU A 303 -0.57 -3.48 -6.98
C LEU A 303 -1.36 -3.73 -8.26
N ASN A 304 -1.46 -2.75 -9.15
CA ASN A 304 -2.07 -2.93 -10.47
C ASN A 304 -1.39 -4.06 -11.26
N ARG A 305 -0.05 -4.12 -11.24
CA ARG A 305 0.70 -5.19 -11.91
C ARG A 305 0.41 -6.55 -11.31
N ILE A 306 0.44 -6.68 -10.00
CA ILE A 306 0.16 -7.94 -9.28
C ILE A 306 -1.27 -8.41 -9.56
N ILE A 307 -2.26 -7.53 -9.36
CA ILE A 307 -3.67 -7.84 -9.52
C ILE A 307 -4.00 -8.21 -10.97
N ALA A 308 -3.50 -7.44 -11.93
CA ALA A 308 -3.72 -7.73 -13.35
C ALA A 308 -3.06 -9.05 -13.78
N SER A 309 -1.89 -9.41 -13.18
CA SER A 309 -1.21 -10.66 -13.52
C SER A 309 -1.95 -11.89 -13.03
N SER A 310 -2.53 -11.86 -11.82
CA SER A 310 -3.00 -13.08 -11.15
C SER A 310 -4.49 -13.03 -10.79
N SER A 311 -5.27 -12.22 -11.48
CA SER A 311 -6.73 -12.20 -11.38
C SER A 311 -7.37 -11.68 -12.67
N ASN A 312 -8.68 -11.89 -12.80
CA ASN A 312 -9.51 -11.37 -13.88
C ASN A 312 -10.60 -10.44 -13.29
N PRO A 313 -11.23 -9.57 -14.10
CA PRO A 313 -12.39 -8.78 -13.65
C PRO A 313 -13.45 -9.67 -12.99
N GLY A 314 -13.94 -9.27 -11.82
CA GLY A 314 -14.90 -10.03 -11.00
C GLY A 314 -14.28 -11.03 -10.03
N ASP A 315 -12.98 -11.34 -10.12
CA ASP A 315 -12.28 -12.18 -9.15
C ASP A 315 -12.13 -11.47 -7.80
N VAL A 316 -11.99 -12.23 -6.71
CA VAL A 316 -11.87 -11.73 -5.34
C VAL A 316 -10.40 -11.57 -4.94
N VAL A 317 -10.01 -10.34 -4.60
CA VAL A 317 -8.68 -9.98 -4.08
C VAL A 317 -8.78 -9.77 -2.57
N LEU A 318 -7.96 -10.47 -1.79
CA LEU A 318 -7.84 -10.30 -0.35
C LEU A 318 -6.52 -9.62 0.03
N ASP A 319 -6.60 -8.57 0.85
CA ASP A 319 -5.46 -7.97 1.54
C ASP A 319 -5.70 -7.99 3.05
N PRO A 320 -5.06 -8.93 3.78
CA PRO A 320 -5.26 -9.06 5.22
C PRO A 320 -4.43 -8.09 6.07
N PHE A 321 -3.63 -7.22 5.44
CA PHE A 321 -2.83 -6.15 6.05
C PHE A 321 -2.96 -4.87 5.24
N CYS A 322 -4.20 -4.44 4.96
CA CYS A 322 -4.48 -3.50 3.88
C CYS A 322 -3.99 -2.06 4.13
N GLY A 323 -3.59 -1.68 5.34
CA GLY A 323 -2.98 -0.38 5.66
C GLY A 323 -3.75 0.81 5.08
N CYS A 324 -3.12 1.59 4.20
CA CYS A 324 -3.78 2.72 3.54
C CYS A 324 -4.62 2.34 2.30
N GLY A 325 -4.82 1.03 2.04
CA GLY A 325 -5.72 0.53 1.03
C GLY A 325 -5.25 0.65 -0.41
N THR A 326 -3.95 0.58 -0.68
CA THR A 326 -3.47 0.62 -2.07
C THR A 326 -3.96 -0.58 -2.87
N THR A 327 -4.00 -1.78 -2.26
CA THR A 327 -4.56 -2.99 -2.88
C THR A 327 -6.04 -2.82 -3.18
N ILE A 328 -6.80 -2.25 -2.24
CA ILE A 328 -8.24 -2.01 -2.37
C ILE A 328 -8.53 -1.06 -3.53
N ASP A 329 -7.82 0.07 -3.58
CA ASP A 329 -7.91 1.07 -4.64
C ASP A 329 -7.60 0.46 -6.02
N SER A 330 -6.53 -0.34 -6.10
CA SER A 330 -6.14 -1.04 -7.33
C SER A 330 -7.17 -2.10 -7.75
N ALA A 331 -7.72 -2.86 -6.81
CA ALA A 331 -8.72 -3.88 -7.09
C ALA A 331 -10.03 -3.25 -7.62
N GLU A 332 -10.50 -2.17 -6.98
CA GLU A 332 -11.68 -1.40 -7.42
C GLU A 332 -11.47 -0.84 -8.82
N ALA A 333 -10.32 -0.18 -9.07
CA ALA A 333 -9.98 0.41 -10.37
C ALA A 333 -9.92 -0.63 -11.49
N LEU A 334 -9.55 -1.87 -11.18
CA LEU A 334 -9.45 -2.98 -12.12
C LEU A 334 -10.71 -3.86 -12.19
N ASN A 335 -11.82 -3.44 -11.57
CA ASN A 335 -13.09 -4.17 -11.51
C ASN A 335 -12.97 -5.57 -10.88
N ARG A 336 -12.18 -5.70 -9.80
CA ARG A 336 -12.15 -6.89 -8.94
C ARG A 336 -13.04 -6.67 -7.73
N GLU A 337 -13.65 -7.75 -7.23
CA GLU A 337 -14.16 -7.73 -5.87
C GLU A 337 -12.98 -7.76 -4.89
N TRP A 338 -13.15 -7.15 -3.70
CA TRP A 338 -12.07 -7.08 -2.75
C TRP A 338 -12.53 -7.27 -1.30
N ILE A 339 -11.61 -7.78 -0.50
CA ILE A 339 -11.72 -7.90 0.95
C ILE A 339 -10.47 -7.28 1.56
N GLY A 340 -10.63 -6.24 2.35
CA GLY A 340 -9.56 -5.61 3.11
C GLY A 340 -9.73 -5.86 4.60
N ILE A 341 -8.63 -6.13 5.31
CA ILE A 341 -8.64 -6.30 6.77
C ILE A 341 -7.52 -5.43 7.35
N ASP A 342 -7.84 -4.64 8.38
CA ASP A 342 -6.84 -3.92 9.16
C ASP A 342 -7.26 -3.83 10.63
N VAL A 343 -6.28 -3.96 11.52
CA VAL A 343 -6.48 -3.88 12.96
C VAL A 343 -6.62 -2.44 13.45
N THR A 344 -6.28 -1.44 12.60
CA THR A 344 -6.29 -0.04 13.00
C THR A 344 -7.49 0.71 12.44
N HIS A 345 -8.20 1.42 13.30
CA HIS A 345 -9.31 2.27 12.88
C HIS A 345 -8.86 3.38 11.92
N TYR A 346 -7.62 3.85 12.07
CA TYR A 346 -7.02 4.84 11.19
C TYR A 346 -6.90 4.35 9.75
N ALA A 347 -6.39 3.14 9.54
CA ALA A 347 -6.26 2.53 8.22
C ALA A 347 -7.64 2.39 7.55
N VAL A 348 -8.61 1.82 8.26
CA VAL A 348 -9.98 1.65 7.76
C VAL A 348 -10.59 3.00 7.34
N THR A 349 -10.44 4.05 8.17
CA THR A 349 -10.93 5.40 7.83
C THR A 349 -10.23 6.01 6.62
N LEU A 350 -8.92 5.78 6.50
CA LEU A 350 -8.15 6.28 5.36
C LEU A 350 -8.59 5.62 4.05
N ILE A 351 -8.89 4.32 4.10
CA ILE A 351 -9.45 3.57 2.96
C ILE A 351 -10.81 4.14 2.54
N GLU A 352 -11.72 4.36 3.48
CA GLU A 352 -13.04 4.96 3.19
C GLU A 352 -12.91 6.33 2.51
N ARG A 353 -12.01 7.19 3.02
CA ARG A 353 -11.73 8.49 2.41
C ARG A 353 -11.13 8.37 1.01
N ARG A 354 -10.24 7.40 0.80
CA ARG A 354 -9.65 7.12 -0.50
C ARG A 354 -10.71 6.66 -1.50
N LEU A 355 -11.56 5.71 -1.09
CA LEU A 355 -12.66 5.22 -1.93
C LEU A 355 -13.65 6.35 -2.25
N ALA A 356 -14.07 7.16 -1.28
CA ALA A 356 -14.94 8.30 -1.52
C ALA A 356 -14.35 9.34 -2.49
N ALA A 357 -13.03 9.53 -2.47
CA ALA A 357 -12.34 10.50 -3.32
C ALA A 357 -12.11 10.00 -4.76
N PHE A 358 -11.75 8.73 -4.93
CA PHE A 358 -11.33 8.18 -6.23
C PHE A 358 -12.36 7.22 -6.84
N HIS A 359 -13.19 6.60 -6.02
CA HIS A 359 -14.21 5.63 -6.42
C HIS A 359 -15.57 5.91 -5.76
N PRO A 360 -16.19 7.08 -6.03
CA PRO A 360 -17.42 7.48 -5.32
C PRO A 360 -18.62 6.57 -5.57
N ALA A 361 -18.57 5.73 -6.59
CA ALA A 361 -19.59 4.71 -6.89
C ALA A 361 -19.33 3.35 -6.23
N ALA A 362 -18.19 3.16 -5.55
CA ALA A 362 -17.83 1.90 -4.91
C ALA A 362 -18.85 1.53 -3.83
N GLN A 363 -19.32 0.29 -3.87
CA GLN A 363 -20.24 -0.26 -2.86
C GLN A 363 -19.52 -1.30 -2.02
N TYR A 364 -19.48 -1.09 -0.72
CA TYR A 364 -18.83 -1.97 0.23
C TYR A 364 -19.48 -1.92 1.60
N ALA A 365 -19.22 -2.94 2.42
CA ALA A 365 -19.63 -2.98 3.81
C ALA A 365 -18.40 -2.88 4.72
N VAL A 366 -18.52 -2.11 5.81
CA VAL A 366 -17.51 -2.06 6.88
C VAL A 366 -18.02 -2.83 8.07
N THR A 367 -17.23 -3.80 8.55
CA THR A 367 -17.58 -4.69 9.66
C THR A 367 -16.53 -4.61 10.77
N GLY A 368 -16.90 -4.91 12.01
CA GLY A 368 -16.01 -4.95 13.19
C GLY A 368 -15.94 -3.65 13.98
N ARG A 369 -16.51 -2.54 13.49
CA ARG A 369 -16.65 -1.33 14.28
C ARG A 369 -17.76 -1.46 15.31
N PRO A 370 -17.59 -0.91 16.52
CA PRO A 370 -18.68 -0.84 17.48
C PRO A 370 -19.89 -0.08 16.91
N THR A 371 -21.02 -0.73 16.83
CA THR A 371 -22.30 -0.16 16.39
C THR A 371 -23.26 0.07 17.57
N ASP A 372 -22.96 -0.54 18.70
CA ASP A 372 -23.72 -0.47 19.94
C ASP A 372 -22.79 -0.37 21.16
N LEU A 373 -23.37 -0.18 22.33
CA LEU A 373 -22.61 -0.01 23.58
C LEU A 373 -21.84 -1.31 23.95
N ALA A 374 -22.44 -2.48 23.70
CA ALA A 374 -21.79 -3.76 24.01
C ALA A 374 -20.50 -3.95 23.17
N GLY A 375 -20.55 -3.66 21.88
CA GLY A 375 -19.37 -3.69 21.01
C GLY A 375 -18.31 -2.65 21.40
N ALA A 376 -18.72 -1.48 21.91
CA ALA A 376 -17.80 -0.48 22.41
C ALA A 376 -17.12 -0.91 23.72
N ILE A 377 -17.85 -1.58 24.61
CA ILE A 377 -17.30 -2.18 25.84
C ILE A 377 -16.31 -3.28 25.50
N ASP A 378 -16.67 -4.18 24.57
CA ASP A 378 -15.77 -5.24 24.11
C ASP A 378 -14.46 -4.66 23.55
N LEU A 379 -14.55 -3.66 22.67
CA LEU A 379 -13.37 -3.00 22.14
C LEU A 379 -12.52 -2.33 23.25
N ALA A 380 -13.15 -1.67 24.23
CA ALA A 380 -12.44 -1.04 25.33
C ALA A 380 -11.69 -2.04 26.22
N ASN A 381 -12.26 -3.24 26.43
CA ASN A 381 -11.65 -4.32 27.19
C ASN A 381 -10.54 -5.03 26.42
N ARG A 382 -10.71 -5.22 25.11
CA ARG A 382 -9.76 -5.92 24.25
C ARG A 382 -8.58 -5.03 23.87
N ASP A 383 -8.84 -3.80 23.47
CA ASP A 383 -7.81 -2.82 23.07
C ASP A 383 -8.23 -1.39 23.42
N LYS A 384 -7.77 -0.94 24.59
CA LYS A 384 -8.04 0.41 25.09
C LYS A 384 -7.64 1.51 24.10
N HIS A 385 -6.52 1.34 23.37
CA HIS A 385 -6.05 2.36 22.44
C HIS A 385 -6.90 2.43 21.18
N GLN A 386 -7.36 1.31 20.66
CA GLN A 386 -8.28 1.29 19.54
C GLN A 386 -9.66 1.85 19.92
N PHE A 387 -10.12 1.60 21.14
CA PHE A 387 -11.32 2.22 21.68
C PHE A 387 -11.20 3.75 21.76
N GLU A 388 -10.09 4.26 22.35
CA GLU A 388 -9.82 5.69 22.44
C GLU A 388 -9.81 6.35 21.06
N TRP A 389 -9.23 5.68 20.08
CA TRP A 389 -9.21 6.15 18.68
C TRP A 389 -10.58 6.17 18.04
N TRP A 390 -11.32 5.08 18.15
CA TRP A 390 -12.65 4.97 17.61
C TRP A 390 -13.57 6.05 18.19
N ALA A 391 -13.54 6.25 19.50
CA ALA A 391 -14.36 7.22 20.18
C ALA A 391 -14.02 8.67 19.78
N ALA A 392 -12.74 9.03 19.77
CA ALA A 392 -12.29 10.36 19.34
C ALA A 392 -12.60 10.64 17.86
N TRP A 393 -12.43 9.63 17.00
CA TRP A 393 -12.74 9.74 15.58
C TRP A 393 -14.23 10.01 15.31
N ARG A 394 -15.15 9.48 16.08
CA ARG A 394 -16.58 9.76 15.92
C ARG A 394 -16.91 11.26 16.03
N LEU A 395 -16.06 12.01 16.70
CA LEU A 395 -16.12 13.47 16.76
C LEU A 395 -15.22 14.16 15.71
N GLY A 396 -14.68 13.44 14.74
CA GLY A 396 -13.83 13.98 13.67
C GLY A 396 -12.38 14.24 14.10
N ALA A 397 -11.95 13.77 15.28
CA ALA A 397 -10.63 14.01 15.79
C ALA A 397 -9.56 13.21 15.05
N GLN A 398 -8.37 13.81 14.99
CA GLN A 398 -7.13 13.11 14.66
C GLN A 398 -6.40 12.78 15.96
N ARG A 399 -5.78 11.59 16.04
CA ARG A 399 -4.99 11.22 17.22
C ARG A 399 -3.80 12.16 17.38
N TYR A 400 -3.55 12.54 18.62
CA TYR A 400 -2.35 13.26 19.01
C TYR A 400 -1.42 12.36 19.83
N LYS A 401 -0.15 12.24 19.40
CA LYS A 401 0.92 11.66 20.21
C LYS A 401 2.14 12.55 20.09
N GLU A 402 2.69 12.99 21.23
CA GLU A 402 3.96 13.72 21.22
C GLU A 402 5.11 12.79 20.80
N ALA A 403 6.07 13.34 20.04
CA ALA A 403 7.24 12.61 19.52
C ALA A 403 8.23 12.15 20.61
N LYS A 404 8.00 12.46 21.89
CA LYS A 404 8.87 12.09 23.01
C LYS A 404 8.23 10.98 23.85
N LYS A 405 9.04 9.98 24.25
CA LYS A 405 8.68 8.97 25.25
C LYS A 405 8.21 9.66 26.54
N GLY A 406 6.92 9.57 26.85
CA GLY A 406 6.29 10.13 28.04
C GLY A 406 4.77 9.94 27.96
N SER A 407 4.05 10.12 29.07
CA SER A 407 2.59 10.03 29.08
C SER A 407 1.99 11.00 28.06
N ASP A 408 0.90 10.62 27.41
CA ASP A 408 0.15 11.38 26.41
C ASP A 408 -0.49 12.68 26.93
N ARG A 409 -0.12 13.08 28.17
CA ARG A 409 -0.59 14.27 28.88
C ARG A 409 -2.12 14.42 28.90
N GLY A 410 -2.86 13.31 28.72
CA GLY A 410 -4.32 13.27 28.79
C GLY A 410 -5.05 13.78 27.55
N ILE A 411 -4.42 13.72 26.36
CA ILE A 411 -5.03 14.10 25.07
C ILE A 411 -5.12 12.86 24.19
N ASP A 412 -6.34 12.41 23.92
CA ASP A 412 -6.61 11.27 23.06
C ASP A 412 -6.95 11.68 21.62
N GLY A 413 -7.39 12.95 21.42
CA GLY A 413 -7.68 13.51 20.12
C GLY A 413 -7.58 15.03 20.07
N ARG A 414 -7.32 15.56 18.87
CA ARG A 414 -7.33 16.99 18.55
C ARG A 414 -8.11 17.27 17.28
N VAL A 415 -8.82 18.38 17.26
CA VAL A 415 -9.47 18.90 16.05
C VAL A 415 -9.14 20.38 15.92
N VAL A 416 -8.56 20.75 14.79
CA VAL A 416 -8.40 22.16 14.40
C VAL A 416 -9.59 22.54 13.55
N PHE A 417 -10.28 23.60 13.90
CA PHE A 417 -11.46 24.10 13.18
C PHE A 417 -11.31 25.56 12.79
N LYS A 418 -12.05 25.99 11.76
CA LYS A 418 -12.10 27.39 11.37
C LYS A 418 -12.98 28.16 12.34
N ASN A 419 -12.45 29.23 12.94
CA ASN A 419 -13.16 30.06 13.89
C ASN A 419 -13.48 31.46 13.31
N GLY A 420 -13.74 31.54 12.00
CA GLY A 420 -14.11 32.76 11.31
C GLY A 420 -13.04 33.87 11.45
N PRO A 421 -13.43 35.08 11.93
CA PRO A 421 -12.49 36.19 12.06
C PRO A 421 -11.44 35.99 13.14
N TYR A 422 -11.59 34.98 13.98
CA TYR A 422 -10.65 34.64 15.07
C TYR A 422 -9.56 33.65 14.64
N GLY A 423 -9.54 33.27 13.35
CA GLY A 423 -8.54 32.36 12.79
C GLY A 423 -8.89 30.88 12.94
N GLU A 424 -7.94 30.09 13.37
CA GLU A 424 -8.12 28.66 13.68
C GLU A 424 -8.28 28.46 15.17
N GLY A 425 -9.23 27.59 15.57
CA GLY A 425 -9.44 27.16 16.94
C GLY A 425 -9.01 25.71 17.14
N LEU A 426 -8.69 25.35 18.36
CA LEU A 426 -8.29 23.99 18.77
C LEU A 426 -9.33 23.42 19.75
N LEU A 427 -9.80 22.19 19.43
CA LEU A 427 -10.56 21.34 20.33
C LEU A 427 -9.70 20.18 20.77
N VAL A 428 -9.64 19.88 22.06
CA VAL A 428 -8.97 18.70 22.64
C VAL A 428 -10.00 17.70 23.13
N ILE A 429 -9.70 16.40 22.93
CA ILE A 429 -10.58 15.31 23.34
C ILE A 429 -9.81 14.41 24.29
N SER A 430 -10.47 14.05 25.40
CA SER A 430 -10.03 12.99 26.30
C SER A 430 -11.07 11.88 26.33
N VAL A 431 -10.61 10.63 26.32
CA VAL A 431 -11.46 9.43 26.30
C VAL A 431 -11.18 8.59 27.54
N LYS A 432 -12.22 8.10 28.18
CA LYS A 432 -12.13 7.24 29.37
C LYS A 432 -12.98 5.98 29.14
N GLY A 433 -12.31 4.85 28.90
CA GLY A 433 -12.92 3.54 28.65
C GLY A 433 -13.19 2.70 29.90
N GLY A 434 -12.84 3.19 31.10
CA GLY A 434 -13.08 2.47 32.36
C GLY A 434 -14.43 2.78 32.97
N GLU A 435 -14.87 1.93 33.91
CA GLU A 435 -16.11 2.07 34.68
C GLU A 435 -16.06 3.21 35.69
N ASN A 436 -14.87 3.50 36.23
CA ASN A 436 -14.68 4.51 37.27
C ASN A 436 -14.38 5.87 36.66
N VAL A 437 -15.40 6.72 36.57
CA VAL A 437 -15.28 8.10 36.11
C VAL A 437 -15.55 9.08 37.26
N GLY A 438 -14.86 10.23 37.26
CA GLY A 438 -14.96 11.18 38.37
C GLY A 438 -14.57 12.61 37.99
N VAL A 439 -14.90 13.54 38.86
CA VAL A 439 -14.68 14.98 38.70
C VAL A 439 -13.21 15.36 38.42
N GLY A 440 -12.26 14.56 38.93
CA GLY A 440 -10.83 14.74 38.62
C GLY A 440 -10.53 14.76 37.12
N MET A 441 -11.18 13.89 36.34
CA MET A 441 -10.99 13.82 34.90
C MET A 441 -11.43 15.10 34.15
N VAL A 442 -12.45 15.79 34.68
CA VAL A 442 -12.92 17.07 34.13
C VAL A 442 -11.91 18.19 34.44
N ARG A 443 -11.34 18.18 35.68
CA ARG A 443 -10.28 19.12 36.08
C ARG A 443 -9.00 18.90 35.29
N ASP A 444 -8.63 17.65 35.06
CA ASP A 444 -7.48 17.30 34.22
C ASP A 444 -7.67 17.83 32.78
N LEU A 445 -8.85 17.63 32.19
CA LEU A 445 -9.17 18.17 30.85
C LEU A 445 -9.13 19.71 30.84
N ARG A 446 -9.61 20.38 31.91
CA ARG A 446 -9.49 21.83 32.04
C ARG A 446 -8.03 22.29 32.01
N GLY A 447 -7.16 21.61 32.78
CA GLY A 447 -5.72 21.87 32.77
C GLY A 447 -5.09 21.63 31.39
N VAL A 448 -5.56 20.62 30.65
CA VAL A 448 -5.13 20.35 29.29
C VAL A 448 -5.54 21.50 28.35
N ILE A 449 -6.79 21.98 28.41
CA ILE A 449 -7.29 23.10 27.60
C ILE A 449 -6.42 24.35 27.82
N GLU A 450 -6.08 24.65 29.07
CA GLU A 450 -5.28 25.83 29.43
C GLU A 450 -3.82 25.68 28.95
N ARG A 451 -3.23 24.52 29.14
CA ARG A 451 -1.84 24.22 28.72
C ARG A 451 -1.66 24.26 27.21
N GLU A 452 -2.64 23.76 26.45
CA GLU A 452 -2.57 23.65 24.99
C GLU A 452 -3.12 24.89 24.27
N ASP A 453 -3.54 25.92 25.01
CA ASP A 453 -4.23 27.12 24.49
C ASP A 453 -5.43 26.75 23.59
N ALA A 454 -6.17 25.71 24.01
CA ALA A 454 -7.34 25.23 23.27
C ALA A 454 -8.59 26.04 23.64
N GLU A 455 -9.47 26.24 22.69
CA GLU A 455 -10.74 26.92 22.90
C GLU A 455 -11.71 26.09 23.72
N MET A 456 -11.72 24.78 23.51
CA MET A 456 -12.67 23.90 24.17
C MET A 456 -12.15 22.46 24.29
N GLY A 457 -12.81 21.68 25.15
CA GLY A 457 -12.54 20.26 25.32
C GLY A 457 -13.79 19.40 25.38
N VAL A 458 -13.67 18.15 24.95
CA VAL A 458 -14.71 17.13 25.10
C VAL A 458 -14.14 15.96 25.89
N LEU A 459 -14.82 15.55 26.95
CA LEU A 459 -14.56 14.30 27.66
C LEU A 459 -15.57 13.25 27.20
N ILE A 460 -15.05 12.20 26.58
CA ILE A 460 -15.85 11.03 26.18
C ILE A 460 -15.69 9.97 27.28
N THR A 461 -16.80 9.42 27.76
CA THR A 461 -16.80 8.36 28.78
C THR A 461 -17.60 7.14 28.32
N LEU A 462 -17.13 5.95 28.68
CA LEU A 462 -17.90 4.73 28.48
C LEU A 462 -19.01 4.62 29.56
N ALA A 463 -18.66 4.93 30.80
CA ALA A 463 -19.60 4.98 31.92
C ALA A 463 -20.37 6.30 31.98
N GLU A 464 -21.52 6.28 32.67
CA GLU A 464 -22.37 7.43 32.91
C GLU A 464 -21.64 8.57 33.65
N THR A 465 -21.92 9.79 33.26
CA THR A 465 -21.33 10.98 33.89
C THR A 465 -22.02 11.32 35.21
N THR A 466 -21.22 11.65 36.24
CA THR A 466 -21.75 11.97 37.57
C THR A 466 -22.19 13.45 37.69
N ARG A 467 -23.11 13.76 38.61
CA ARG A 467 -23.53 15.14 38.86
C ARG A 467 -22.37 16.10 39.19
N PRO A 468 -21.35 15.72 40.01
CA PRO A 468 -20.17 16.56 40.19
C PRO A 468 -19.38 16.85 38.93
N MET A 469 -19.28 15.89 38.01
CA MET A 469 -18.63 16.10 36.68
C MET A 469 -19.38 17.14 35.86
N ILE A 470 -20.71 17.03 35.81
CA ILE A 470 -21.58 17.98 35.06
C ILE A 470 -21.43 19.39 35.64
N SER A 471 -21.45 19.54 36.97
CA SER A 471 -21.27 20.84 37.65
C SER A 471 -19.89 21.45 37.35
N GLU A 472 -18.83 20.64 37.41
CA GLU A 472 -17.45 21.08 37.13
C GLU A 472 -17.27 21.50 35.68
N ALA A 473 -17.86 20.75 34.73
CA ALA A 473 -17.85 21.10 33.30
C ALA A 473 -18.60 22.43 33.03
N ALA A 474 -19.77 22.62 33.67
CA ALA A 474 -20.52 23.87 33.57
C ALA A 474 -19.76 25.07 34.14
N ALA A 475 -19.04 24.87 35.26
CA ALA A 475 -18.21 25.90 35.88
C ALA A 475 -17.02 26.36 35.01
N ALA A 476 -16.62 25.59 34.02
CA ALA A 476 -15.61 26.01 33.04
C ALA A 476 -16.09 27.14 32.09
N GLY A 477 -17.40 27.40 32.06
CA GLY A 477 -18.02 28.47 31.25
C GLY A 477 -18.06 28.18 29.77
N PHE A 478 -17.93 29.26 28.98
CA PHE A 478 -18.10 29.23 27.52
C PHE A 478 -16.83 29.68 26.81
N VAL A 479 -16.73 29.32 25.54
CA VAL A 479 -15.64 29.75 24.64
C VAL A 479 -15.74 31.27 24.46
N LYS A 480 -14.65 32.00 24.78
CA LYS A 480 -14.62 33.46 24.79
C LYS A 480 -14.76 34.07 23.40
N LYS A 481 -14.17 33.46 22.37
CA LYS A 481 -14.18 33.94 20.99
C LYS A 481 -14.64 32.79 20.08
N SER A 482 -15.87 32.83 19.61
CA SER A 482 -16.44 31.81 18.76
C SER A 482 -17.26 32.40 17.65
N ALA A 483 -16.95 32.07 16.40
CA ALA A 483 -17.77 32.37 15.23
C ALA A 483 -19.00 31.44 15.11
N HIS A 484 -19.09 30.41 15.96
CA HIS A 484 -20.09 29.34 15.90
C HIS A 484 -21.14 29.47 17.02
N GLY A 485 -21.30 30.68 17.58
CA GLY A 485 -22.25 30.94 18.66
C GLY A 485 -21.72 30.55 20.05
N VAL A 486 -22.64 30.34 20.98
CA VAL A 486 -22.31 30.02 22.38
C VAL A 486 -21.96 28.55 22.50
N LEU A 487 -20.68 28.26 22.70
CA LEU A 487 -20.17 26.90 22.88
C LEU A 487 -19.65 26.69 24.32
N PRO A 488 -20.08 25.64 25.06
CA PRO A 488 -19.51 25.31 26.36
C PRO A 488 -18.01 25.00 26.22
N ARG A 489 -17.21 25.50 27.16
CA ARG A 489 -15.75 25.30 27.13
C ARG A 489 -15.36 23.84 27.38
N ILE A 490 -16.13 23.14 28.23
CA ILE A 490 -15.99 21.70 28.47
C ILE A 490 -17.36 21.05 28.25
N GLN A 491 -17.35 19.96 27.48
CA GLN A 491 -18.54 19.16 27.25
C GLN A 491 -18.26 17.69 27.62
N LEU A 492 -19.26 17.06 28.20
CA LEU A 492 -19.26 15.65 28.54
C LEU A 492 -20.18 14.90 27.58
N VAL A 493 -19.76 13.77 27.09
CA VAL A 493 -20.58 12.91 26.23
C VAL A 493 -20.27 11.45 26.54
N THR A 494 -21.31 10.63 26.69
CA THR A 494 -21.12 9.19 26.82
C THR A 494 -21.01 8.53 25.44
N VAL A 495 -20.41 7.34 25.42
CA VAL A 495 -20.39 6.52 24.19
C VAL A 495 -21.82 6.17 23.75
N GLU A 496 -22.72 5.91 24.70
CA GLU A 496 -24.12 5.64 24.43
C GLU A 496 -24.83 6.83 23.79
N ASP A 497 -24.56 8.06 24.26
CA ASP A 497 -25.06 9.30 23.64
C ASP A 497 -24.59 9.42 22.20
N MET A 498 -23.29 9.20 21.95
CA MET A 498 -22.74 9.28 20.60
C MET A 498 -23.33 8.21 19.67
N LEU A 499 -23.58 7.01 20.14
CA LEU A 499 -24.18 5.91 19.36
C LEU A 499 -25.65 6.21 19.05
N SER A 500 -26.36 6.87 19.96
CA SER A 500 -27.74 7.32 19.74
C SER A 500 -27.86 8.64 18.95
N GLY A 501 -26.74 9.19 18.46
CA GLY A 501 -26.71 10.44 17.67
C GLY A 501 -26.73 11.72 18.50
N ARG A 502 -26.69 11.65 19.83
CA ARG A 502 -26.58 12.80 20.74
C ARG A 502 -25.11 13.24 20.84
N LEU A 503 -24.69 14.10 19.93
CA LEU A 503 -23.33 14.63 19.86
C LEU A 503 -23.17 15.93 20.67
N PRO A 504 -21.94 16.24 21.17
CA PRO A 504 -21.66 17.54 21.77
C PRO A 504 -21.82 18.66 20.71
N ARG A 505 -22.00 19.89 21.18
CA ARG A 505 -22.04 21.07 20.30
C ARG A 505 -20.65 21.37 19.77
N LEU A 506 -20.41 21.03 18.51
CA LEU A 506 -19.11 21.20 17.85
C LEU A 506 -19.14 22.40 16.88
N PRO A 507 -18.02 23.11 16.71
CA PRO A 507 -17.88 24.20 15.73
C PRO A 507 -17.70 23.69 14.29
N TYR A 508 -17.99 22.43 14.02
CA TYR A 508 -17.88 21.74 12.72
C TYR A 508 -18.82 20.54 12.71
N VAL A 509 -19.08 19.99 11.52
CA VAL A 509 -19.82 18.72 11.36
C VAL A 509 -18.82 17.57 11.36
N PRO A 510 -18.92 16.59 12.28
CA PRO A 510 -18.11 15.39 12.24
C PRO A 510 -18.27 14.66 10.90
N GLY A 511 -17.16 14.30 10.25
CA GLY A 511 -17.15 13.68 8.92
C GLY A 511 -16.95 14.64 7.75
N GLU A 512 -17.26 15.91 7.88
CA GLU A 512 -16.77 16.92 6.94
C GLU A 512 -15.30 17.19 7.27
N ALA A 513 -14.40 16.76 6.39
CA ALA A 513 -12.97 17.07 6.55
C ALA A 513 -12.80 18.59 6.68
N PRO A 514 -12.12 19.11 7.71
CA PRO A 514 -11.74 20.53 7.70
C PRO A 514 -10.98 20.78 6.41
N ALA A 515 -11.29 21.89 5.73
CA ALA A 515 -10.87 22.25 4.37
C ALA A 515 -9.35 22.38 4.13
N SER A 516 -8.52 21.76 4.97
CA SER A 516 -7.05 21.77 4.92
C SER A 516 -6.42 20.66 4.09
N HIS A 517 -7.21 19.81 3.41
CA HIS A 517 -6.69 18.77 2.51
C HIS A 517 -6.70 19.18 1.03
N ARG A 518 -6.62 20.47 0.72
CA ARG A 518 -6.01 20.82 -0.57
C ARG A 518 -4.50 20.65 -0.41
N PRO A 519 -3.85 19.79 -1.23
CA PRO A 519 -2.40 19.82 -1.31
C PRO A 519 -2.01 21.29 -1.51
N PRO A 520 -0.97 21.79 -0.85
CA PRO A 520 -0.55 23.18 -1.06
C PRO A 520 -0.39 23.32 -2.56
N LYS A 521 -1.16 24.23 -3.17
CA LYS A 521 -0.85 24.68 -4.52
C LYS A 521 0.62 25.01 -4.46
N ALA A 522 1.43 24.31 -5.24
CA ALA A 522 2.84 24.62 -5.37
C ALA A 522 2.89 26.13 -5.60
N LYS A 523 3.25 26.89 -4.59
CA LYS A 523 3.60 28.29 -4.73
C LYS A 523 4.91 28.31 -5.49
N GLY A 524 4.79 28.12 -6.79
CA GLY A 524 5.85 28.34 -7.74
C GLY A 524 6.15 29.82 -7.84
N ARG A 525 6.80 30.35 -6.83
CA ARG A 525 7.72 31.46 -7.00
C ARG A 525 9.06 30.91 -6.55
N ARG A 526 9.79 30.30 -7.51
CA ARG A 526 11.21 30.10 -7.38
C ARG A 526 11.81 31.46 -7.05
N THR A 527 12.56 31.54 -5.95
CA THR A 527 13.27 32.76 -5.60
C THR A 527 14.32 33.01 -6.68
N GLU A 528 14.71 34.27 -6.84
CA GLU A 528 15.75 34.65 -7.81
C GLU A 528 17.07 33.90 -7.57
N THR A 529 17.32 33.51 -6.33
CA THR A 529 18.45 32.65 -5.90
C THR A 529 18.34 31.22 -6.47
N ASP A 530 17.14 30.61 -6.50
CA ASP A 530 16.91 29.29 -7.10
C ASP A 530 17.07 29.32 -8.63
N ARG A 531 16.70 30.45 -9.27
CA ARG A 531 16.93 30.68 -10.70
C ARG A 531 18.43 30.78 -11.01
N ARG A 532 19.20 31.56 -10.26
CA ARG A 532 20.64 31.68 -10.44
C ARG A 532 21.39 30.37 -10.21
N GLN A 533 20.99 29.58 -9.22
CA GLN A 533 21.60 28.26 -8.99
C GLN A 533 21.29 27.27 -10.12
N LEU A 534 20.11 27.33 -10.73
CA LEU A 534 19.77 26.53 -11.91
C LEU A 534 20.47 27.03 -13.18
N GLU A 535 20.67 28.35 -13.35
CA GLU A 535 21.44 28.93 -14.47
C GLU A 535 22.94 28.59 -14.38
N ILE A 536 23.49 28.42 -13.15
CA ILE A 536 24.87 27.95 -12.94
C ILE A 536 24.99 26.45 -13.25
N LEU A 537 23.98 25.64 -12.93
CA LEU A 537 23.95 24.19 -13.18
C LEU A 537 23.50 23.85 -14.62
N PHE A 538 22.74 24.74 -15.25
CA PHE A 538 22.20 24.57 -16.60
C PHE A 538 22.20 25.93 -17.32
N PRO A 539 23.31 26.33 -17.95
CA PRO A 539 23.35 27.57 -18.73
C PRO A 539 22.32 27.47 -19.86
N VAL A 540 21.29 28.32 -19.79
CA VAL A 540 20.31 28.47 -20.85
C VAL A 540 20.87 29.40 -21.89
N ASP A 541 21.49 28.83 -22.92
CA ASP A 541 21.85 29.58 -24.11
C ASP A 541 20.58 29.86 -24.93
N GLY A 542 20.43 31.11 -25.36
CA GLY A 542 19.22 31.62 -25.96
C GLY A 542 18.85 30.91 -27.28
N GLY A 543 17.76 30.17 -27.24
CA GLY A 543 16.97 29.78 -28.42
C GLY A 543 17.56 28.68 -29.29
N LYS A 544 17.27 27.45 -28.93
CA LYS A 544 16.80 26.36 -29.78
C LYS A 544 16.62 25.10 -28.90
N ARG A 545 15.41 24.55 -28.89
CA ARG A 545 15.17 23.20 -28.39
C ARG A 545 15.86 22.24 -29.34
N GLU A 546 17.00 21.73 -28.97
CA GLU A 546 17.54 20.50 -29.50
C GLU A 546 18.30 19.79 -28.39
N GLN A 547 17.89 18.52 -28.20
CA GLN A 547 18.54 17.44 -27.48
C GLN A 547 18.62 17.61 -25.94
N GLN A 548 17.80 16.83 -25.27
CA GLN A 548 18.05 16.39 -23.90
C GLN A 548 19.40 15.65 -23.90
N ALA A 549 20.44 16.35 -23.47
CA ALA A 549 21.71 15.72 -23.14
C ALA A 549 21.51 14.82 -21.93
N GLU A 550 21.84 13.55 -22.05
CA GLU A 550 21.97 12.61 -20.94
C GLU A 550 22.87 13.23 -19.87
N PHE A 551 22.32 13.31 -18.65
CA PHE A 551 23.07 13.77 -17.50
C PHE A 551 24.00 12.66 -17.03
N LEU A 552 25.20 12.59 -17.57
CA LEU A 552 26.30 11.77 -17.04
C LEU A 552 26.89 12.52 -15.83
N ASP A 553 26.78 11.92 -14.65
CA ASP A 553 27.45 12.39 -13.45
C ASP A 553 28.96 12.50 -13.72
N PRO A 554 29.59 13.69 -13.53
CA PRO A 554 30.99 13.91 -13.85
C PRO A 554 31.98 12.96 -13.16
N ARG A 555 31.55 12.25 -12.12
CA ARG A 555 32.35 11.26 -11.38
C ARG A 555 32.54 9.93 -12.13
N PHE A 556 31.84 9.71 -13.24
CA PHE A 556 31.93 8.49 -14.05
C PHE A 556 32.60 8.69 -15.41
N VAL A 557 33.17 9.87 -15.69
CA VAL A 557 33.80 10.20 -16.99
C VAL A 557 35.28 9.75 -17.09
N ASN A 558 35.86 9.17 -16.05
CA ASN A 558 37.25 8.71 -16.05
C ASN A 558 37.39 7.21 -15.72
N PHE A 559 36.86 6.34 -16.55
CA PHE A 559 37.30 4.95 -16.71
C PHE A 559 37.11 4.55 -18.18
N GLY A 560 38.11 4.92 -19.00
CA GLY A 560 38.31 4.37 -20.32
C GLY A 560 39.26 3.19 -20.24
#